data_48424f8980b61e781ec8fa111c4a833d
#
_entry.id   48424f8980b61e781ec8fa111c4a833d
#
_cell.length_a   1.000
_cell.length_b   1.000
_cell.length_c   1.000
_cell.angle_alpha   90.00
_cell.angle_beta   90.00
_cell.angle_gamma   90.00
#
_symmetry.space_group_name_H-M   'P 1'
#
loop_
_entity.id
_entity.type
_entity.pdbx_description
1 polymer ?
#
loop_
_entity_poly.entity_id
_entity_poly.type
_entity_poly.pdbx_seq_one_letter_code
_entity_poly.pdbx_strand_id
1 'polypeptide(L)'
;MKLVHVSAENWQHENLCCAPSASFAGVYHKKQWLTTSFQSGLVMLRTEAPIHAMIEYMPAEEAWLPLEAPNYMVILCFRVRDPYKRNGLGKQLLNACLEDARAKGKNGVVVLSTKTKKPFLSDGDFLKRHGFQVVDSALDDVELLCYQLNPSPLTPRIKDCAKKGMIQEQGMVILYTSQCVFTDVYIDLLQSAFKRQKLLLDVHHIQSKEEAQNAPCPFTTYSVFINGKFITHEILREKVAQQLANSYHL
;
A
#
# COMPACT_ATOMS: atom_id res chain seq x y z
N MET A 1 -19.81 15.72 5.23
CA MET A 1 -18.94 15.69 6.44
C MET A 1 -17.62 16.34 6.05
N LYS A 2 -16.96 17.01 7.01
CA LYS A 2 -15.70 17.72 6.75
C LYS A 2 -14.55 16.72 6.64
N LEU A 3 -13.74 16.86 5.61
CA LEU A 3 -12.47 16.15 5.46
C LEU A 3 -11.34 17.01 5.99
N VAL A 4 -10.41 16.39 6.69
CA VAL A 4 -9.17 16.99 7.17
C VAL A 4 -8.08 16.65 6.17
N HIS A 5 -7.42 17.67 5.65
CA HIS A 5 -6.23 17.52 4.83
C HIS A 5 -5.01 17.43 5.75
N VAL A 6 -4.33 16.30 5.73
CA VAL A 6 -3.07 16.10 6.43
C VAL A 6 -1.94 16.45 5.47
N SER A 7 -1.08 17.37 5.90
CA SER A 7 0.01 17.93 5.10
C SER A 7 1.31 18.01 5.90
N ALA A 8 2.37 18.49 5.26
CA ALA A 8 3.66 18.71 5.90
C ALA A 8 3.60 19.66 7.10
N GLU A 9 2.62 20.59 7.15
CA GLU A 9 2.48 21.60 8.20
C GLU A 9 1.75 21.07 9.44
N ASN A 10 0.86 20.08 9.30
CA ASN A 10 0.01 19.63 10.40
C ASN A 10 0.17 18.16 10.81
N TRP A 11 0.81 17.33 9.98
CA TRP A 11 0.87 15.87 10.18
C TRP A 11 1.42 15.44 11.54
N GLN A 12 2.28 16.26 12.16
CA GLN A 12 2.87 15.96 13.47
C GLN A 12 1.80 15.87 14.58
N HIS A 13 0.77 16.70 14.46
CA HIS A 13 -0.34 16.80 15.43
C HIS A 13 -1.55 15.95 15.03
N GLU A 14 -1.55 15.43 13.79
CA GLU A 14 -2.66 14.65 13.27
C GLU A 14 -2.56 13.17 13.66
N ASN A 15 -3.71 12.59 13.98
CA ASN A 15 -3.81 11.15 14.21
C ASN A 15 -3.86 10.40 12.89
N LEU A 16 -3.04 9.36 12.76
CA LEU A 16 -3.11 8.44 11.63
C LEU A 16 -4.30 7.50 11.82
N CYS A 17 -5.34 7.67 11.01
CA CYS A 17 -6.59 6.90 11.12
C CYS A 17 -6.41 5.37 11.00
N CYS A 18 -5.30 4.91 10.42
CA CYS A 18 -4.98 3.49 10.30
C CYS A 18 -4.37 2.91 11.60
N ALA A 19 -3.78 3.75 12.46
CA ALA A 19 -3.17 3.30 13.70
C ALA A 19 -4.21 2.91 14.76
N PRO A 20 -3.92 1.90 15.61
CA PRO A 20 -4.77 1.54 16.74
C PRO A 20 -4.87 2.65 17.79
N SER A 21 -3.79 3.38 18.01
CA SER A 21 -3.68 4.54 18.90
C SER A 21 -2.59 5.49 18.40
N ALA A 22 -2.57 6.72 18.89
CA ALA A 22 -1.52 7.67 18.58
C ALA A 22 -0.13 7.24 19.12
N SER A 23 -0.11 6.44 20.20
CA SER A 23 1.10 5.89 20.84
C SER A 23 1.55 4.55 20.25
N PHE A 24 0.89 4.03 19.21
CA PHE A 24 1.31 2.80 18.56
C PHE A 24 2.70 2.98 17.93
N ALA A 25 3.65 2.09 18.23
CA ALA A 25 5.05 2.25 17.85
C ALA A 25 5.27 2.51 16.35
N GLY A 26 4.50 1.85 15.48
CA GLY A 26 4.61 2.04 14.03
C GLY A 26 4.17 3.42 13.53
N VAL A 27 3.52 4.24 14.38
CA VAL A 27 3.18 5.64 14.04
C VAL A 27 4.45 6.45 13.84
N TYR A 28 5.49 6.22 14.64
CA TYR A 28 6.78 6.89 14.49
C TYR A 28 7.39 6.63 13.11
N HIS A 29 7.52 5.36 12.71
CA HIS A 29 8.11 4.98 11.43
C HIS A 29 7.32 5.52 10.24
N LYS A 30 5.99 5.37 10.25
CA LYS A 30 5.15 5.97 9.20
C LYS A 30 5.30 7.49 9.15
N LYS A 31 5.41 8.17 10.28
CA LYS A 31 5.60 9.62 10.31
C LYS A 31 6.93 10.04 9.68
N GLN A 32 8.00 9.27 9.86
CA GLN A 32 9.27 9.52 9.16
C GLN A 32 9.10 9.36 7.64
N TRP A 33 8.44 8.30 7.19
CA TRP A 33 8.14 8.11 5.76
C TRP A 33 7.27 9.24 5.20
N LEU A 34 6.26 9.71 5.93
CA LEU A 34 5.40 10.82 5.52
C LEU A 34 6.17 12.13 5.30
N THR A 35 7.23 12.40 6.08
CA THR A 35 8.03 13.63 5.98
C THR A 35 8.58 13.81 4.56
N THR A 36 9.13 12.75 3.97
CA THR A 36 9.66 12.79 2.59
C THR A 36 8.54 12.68 1.55
N SER A 37 7.51 11.92 1.84
CA SER A 37 6.42 11.68 0.89
C SER A 37 5.55 12.92 0.64
N PHE A 38 5.34 13.78 1.64
CA PHE A 38 4.65 15.05 1.42
C PHE A 38 5.43 15.97 0.46
N GLN A 39 6.76 15.96 0.52
CA GLN A 39 7.60 16.72 -0.42
C GLN A 39 7.48 16.19 -1.85
N SER A 40 7.15 14.91 -2.02
CA SER A 40 6.89 14.25 -3.30
C SER A 40 5.41 14.32 -3.73
N GLY A 41 4.60 15.16 -3.09
CA GLY A 41 3.21 15.41 -3.50
C GLY A 41 2.19 14.42 -2.94
N LEU A 42 2.51 13.69 -1.85
CA LEU A 42 1.52 12.88 -1.15
C LEU A 42 0.38 13.75 -0.63
N VAL A 43 -0.83 13.28 -0.84
CA VAL A 43 -2.06 13.84 -0.27
C VAL A 43 -2.67 12.79 0.66
N MET A 44 -2.98 13.20 1.88
CA MET A 44 -3.68 12.37 2.84
C MET A 44 -4.94 13.11 3.31
N LEU A 45 -6.10 12.54 3.00
CA LEU A 45 -7.39 13.02 3.48
C LEU A 45 -7.95 12.06 4.51
N ARG A 46 -8.47 12.57 5.60
CA ARG A 46 -9.15 11.79 6.63
C ARG A 46 -10.41 12.48 7.13
N THR A 47 -11.26 11.72 7.77
CA THR A 47 -12.40 12.26 8.51
C THR A 47 -11.99 12.76 9.88
N GLU A 48 -12.77 13.68 10.45
CA GLU A 48 -12.60 14.08 11.87
C GLU A 48 -12.97 12.92 12.81
N ALA A 49 -12.33 12.89 13.98
CA ALA A 49 -12.70 11.94 15.05
C ALA A 49 -14.16 12.15 15.48
N PRO A 50 -14.88 11.11 15.92
CA PRO A 50 -14.40 9.74 16.16
C PRO A 50 -14.44 8.83 14.93
N ILE A 51 -14.78 9.36 13.76
CA ILE A 51 -14.92 8.59 12.53
C ILE A 51 -13.54 8.28 11.95
N HIS A 52 -13.31 7.03 11.53
CA HIS A 52 -12.04 6.57 11.01
C HIS A 52 -12.17 6.15 9.54
N ALA A 53 -11.99 7.12 8.65
CA ALA A 53 -11.89 6.89 7.21
C ALA A 53 -10.78 7.77 6.63
N MET A 54 -10.03 7.24 5.67
CA MET A 54 -8.91 7.95 5.05
C MET A 54 -8.63 7.45 3.65
N ILE A 55 -7.97 8.31 2.86
CA ILE A 55 -7.36 7.99 1.59
C ILE A 55 -5.98 8.66 1.51
N GLU A 56 -4.98 7.93 1.03
CA GLU A 56 -3.65 8.42 0.72
C GLU A 56 -3.39 8.20 -0.77
N TYR A 57 -2.94 9.22 -1.48
CA TYR A 57 -2.60 9.15 -2.89
C TYR A 57 -1.51 10.16 -3.25
N MET A 58 -0.78 9.91 -4.32
CA MET A 58 0.30 10.78 -4.78
C MET A 58 0.52 10.65 -6.29
N PRO A 59 1.35 11.51 -6.91
CA PRO A 59 1.78 11.28 -8.29
C PRO A 59 2.41 9.89 -8.44
N ALA A 60 1.99 9.12 -9.45
CA ALA A 60 2.45 7.75 -9.64
C ALA A 60 3.96 7.67 -9.89
N GLU A 61 4.53 8.71 -10.51
CA GLU A 61 5.97 8.85 -10.78
C GLU A 61 6.80 8.97 -9.50
N GLU A 62 6.18 9.45 -8.42
CA GLU A 62 6.80 9.63 -7.11
C GLU A 62 6.51 8.47 -6.15
N ALA A 63 5.58 7.61 -6.51
CA ALA A 63 5.18 6.50 -5.65
C ALA A 63 6.28 5.43 -5.54
N TRP A 64 6.34 4.84 -4.37
CA TRP A 64 7.23 3.71 -4.08
C TRP A 64 6.60 2.39 -4.54
N LEU A 65 6.24 2.33 -5.83
CA LEU A 65 5.58 1.20 -6.46
C LEU A 65 6.18 0.94 -7.85
N PRO A 66 6.34 -0.30 -8.28
CA PRO A 66 6.84 -0.66 -9.59
C PRO A 66 5.76 -0.49 -10.67
N LEU A 67 5.34 0.76 -10.90
CA LEU A 67 4.33 1.13 -11.88
C LEU A 67 4.90 2.04 -12.97
N GLU A 68 4.36 1.93 -14.17
CA GLU A 68 4.48 2.89 -15.25
C GLU A 68 3.12 3.53 -15.48
N ALA A 69 2.92 4.71 -14.90
CA ALA A 69 1.68 5.46 -14.97
C ALA A 69 1.96 6.97 -15.04
N PRO A 70 2.66 7.45 -16.10
CA PRO A 70 3.06 8.84 -16.19
C PRO A 70 1.85 9.76 -16.25
N ASN A 71 1.89 10.82 -15.44
CA ASN A 71 0.81 11.79 -15.26
C ASN A 71 -0.50 11.19 -14.69
N TYR A 72 -0.40 10.16 -13.87
CA TYR A 72 -1.52 9.65 -13.06
C TYR A 72 -1.29 9.93 -11.57
N MET A 73 -2.37 9.91 -10.78
CA MET A 73 -2.26 9.73 -9.34
C MET A 73 -2.38 8.23 -9.03
N VAL A 74 -1.74 7.78 -7.96
CA VAL A 74 -1.91 6.43 -7.44
C VAL A 74 -2.43 6.45 -6.02
N ILE A 75 -3.48 5.67 -5.73
CA ILE A 75 -3.99 5.47 -4.38
C ILE A 75 -3.10 4.44 -3.68
N LEU A 76 -2.49 4.84 -2.56
CA LEU A 76 -1.61 4.00 -1.75
C LEU A 76 -2.37 3.31 -0.61
N CYS A 77 -3.30 4.02 0.00
CA CYS A 77 -4.12 3.51 1.10
C CYS A 77 -5.52 4.11 1.03
N PHE A 78 -6.54 3.24 1.12
CA PHE A 78 -7.93 3.67 1.10
C PHE A 78 -8.73 2.81 2.08
N ARG A 79 -9.20 3.40 3.16
CA ARG A 79 -9.85 2.66 4.23
C ARG A 79 -11.03 3.42 4.83
N VAL A 80 -12.12 2.70 5.04
CA VAL A 80 -13.22 3.08 5.94
C VAL A 80 -13.32 2.00 7.00
N ARG A 81 -13.15 2.36 8.26
CA ARG A 81 -13.17 1.42 9.40
C ARG A 81 -14.63 1.07 9.76
N ASP A 82 -14.87 -0.17 10.16
CA ASP A 82 -16.13 -0.53 10.82
C ASP A 82 -16.26 0.22 12.17
N PRO A 83 -17.44 0.71 12.56
CA PRO A 83 -18.77 0.54 11.95
C PRO A 83 -19.15 1.61 10.90
N TYR A 84 -18.20 2.43 10.42
CA TYR A 84 -18.50 3.60 9.57
C TYR A 84 -18.68 3.27 8.08
N LYS A 85 -18.59 2.01 7.70
CA LYS A 85 -18.85 1.56 6.32
C LYS A 85 -20.33 1.75 5.94
N ARG A 86 -20.59 1.82 4.62
CA ARG A 86 -21.93 1.97 4.02
C ARG A 86 -22.63 3.33 4.30
N ASN A 87 -21.91 4.32 4.83
CA ASN A 87 -22.42 5.68 5.09
C ASN A 87 -21.93 6.71 4.06
N GLY A 88 -21.55 6.26 2.85
CA GLY A 88 -21.12 7.16 1.77
C GLY A 88 -19.68 7.70 1.91
N LEU A 89 -18.98 7.46 3.02
CA LEU A 89 -17.64 8.00 3.29
C LEU A 89 -16.60 7.60 2.27
N GLY A 90 -16.61 6.33 1.85
CA GLY A 90 -15.70 5.86 0.81
C GLY A 90 -15.90 6.63 -0.50
N LYS A 91 -17.16 6.83 -0.92
CA LYS A 91 -17.48 7.62 -2.11
C LYS A 91 -17.02 9.08 -1.97
N GLN A 92 -17.20 9.69 -0.81
CA GLN A 92 -16.78 11.07 -0.54
C GLN A 92 -15.26 11.22 -0.65
N LEU A 93 -14.48 10.32 -0.03
CA LEU A 93 -13.00 10.31 -0.10
C LEU A 93 -12.51 10.05 -1.53
N LEU A 94 -13.12 9.10 -2.23
CA LEU A 94 -12.76 8.78 -3.60
C LEU A 94 -13.05 9.97 -4.53
N ASN A 95 -14.21 10.60 -4.40
CA ASN A 95 -14.54 11.79 -5.18
C ASN A 95 -13.55 12.93 -4.94
N ALA A 96 -13.16 13.18 -3.69
CA ALA A 96 -12.15 14.20 -3.37
C ALA A 96 -10.80 13.89 -4.04
N CYS A 97 -10.37 12.63 -4.07
CA CYS A 97 -9.18 12.21 -4.80
C CYS A 97 -9.30 12.45 -6.32
N LEU A 98 -10.44 12.08 -6.92
CA LEU A 98 -10.69 12.27 -8.36
C LEU A 98 -10.77 13.76 -8.74
N GLU A 99 -11.37 14.60 -7.90
CA GLU A 99 -11.46 16.04 -8.09
C GLU A 99 -10.06 16.70 -8.01
N ASP A 100 -9.25 16.31 -7.03
CA ASP A 100 -7.87 16.80 -6.91
C ASP A 100 -7.00 16.35 -8.09
N ALA A 101 -7.11 15.10 -8.53
CA ALA A 101 -6.42 14.61 -9.72
C ALA A 101 -6.83 15.39 -10.98
N ARG A 102 -8.11 15.72 -11.11
CA ARG A 102 -8.63 16.53 -12.23
C ARG A 102 -8.09 17.97 -12.17
N ALA A 103 -8.11 18.58 -10.99
CA ALA A 103 -7.59 19.94 -10.78
C ALA A 103 -6.08 20.04 -11.09
N LYS A 104 -5.33 18.98 -10.84
CA LYS A 104 -3.90 18.86 -11.17
C LYS A 104 -3.62 18.44 -12.62
N GLY A 105 -4.64 18.37 -13.48
CA GLY A 105 -4.49 18.00 -14.90
C GLY A 105 -3.98 16.58 -15.12
N LYS A 106 -4.23 15.65 -14.16
CA LYS A 106 -3.81 14.26 -14.30
C LYS A 106 -4.66 13.50 -15.32
N ASN A 107 -4.05 12.48 -15.95
CA ASN A 107 -4.77 11.63 -16.91
C ASN A 107 -5.78 10.71 -16.22
N GLY A 108 -5.56 10.41 -14.95
CA GLY A 108 -6.45 9.54 -14.19
C GLY A 108 -5.88 9.17 -12.83
N VAL A 109 -6.51 8.20 -12.22
CA VAL A 109 -6.13 7.63 -10.92
C VAL A 109 -5.99 6.13 -11.06
N VAL A 110 -4.88 5.57 -10.59
CA VAL A 110 -4.63 4.14 -10.57
C VAL A 110 -4.57 3.61 -9.13
N VAL A 111 -4.79 2.31 -8.96
CA VAL A 111 -4.70 1.64 -7.66
C VAL A 111 -4.42 0.16 -7.85
N LEU A 112 -3.52 -0.40 -7.04
CA LEU A 112 -3.31 -1.84 -6.96
C LEU A 112 -4.42 -2.48 -6.12
N SER A 113 -4.97 -3.57 -6.61
CA SER A 113 -5.98 -4.38 -5.94
C SER A 113 -5.78 -5.85 -6.30
N THR A 114 -6.73 -6.69 -5.91
CA THR A 114 -6.75 -8.12 -6.24
C THR A 114 -8.14 -8.53 -6.74
N LYS A 115 -8.20 -9.60 -7.56
CA LYS A 115 -9.46 -10.17 -8.07
C LYS A 115 -10.40 -10.54 -6.93
N THR A 116 -9.84 -11.10 -5.87
CA THR A 116 -10.57 -11.41 -4.63
C THR A 116 -10.15 -10.43 -3.54
N LYS A 117 -11.10 -10.04 -2.70
CA LYS A 117 -10.82 -9.09 -1.62
C LYS A 117 -9.78 -9.64 -0.64
N LYS A 118 -8.71 -8.89 -0.42
CA LYS A 118 -7.62 -9.21 0.50
C LYS A 118 -7.47 -8.16 1.60
N PRO A 119 -6.96 -8.54 2.79
CA PRO A 119 -6.55 -7.58 3.81
C PRO A 119 -5.48 -6.61 3.29
N PHE A 120 -5.39 -5.43 3.90
CA PHE A 120 -4.39 -4.39 3.61
C PHE A 120 -4.44 -3.79 2.19
N LEU A 121 -5.39 -4.16 1.36
CA LEU A 121 -5.61 -3.58 0.02
C LEU A 121 -6.92 -2.83 -0.08
N SER A 122 -6.99 -1.93 -1.06
CA SER A 122 -8.24 -1.27 -1.45
C SER A 122 -9.23 -2.28 -2.04
N ASP A 123 -10.51 -2.13 -1.71
CA ASP A 123 -11.58 -3.00 -2.18
C ASP A 123 -11.81 -2.82 -3.69
N GLY A 124 -11.33 -3.76 -4.51
CA GLY A 124 -11.43 -3.71 -5.97
C GLY A 124 -12.87 -3.67 -6.48
N ASP A 125 -13.79 -4.39 -5.85
CA ASP A 125 -15.20 -4.38 -6.23
C ASP A 125 -15.85 -3.03 -5.98
N PHE A 126 -15.49 -2.37 -4.85
CA PHE A 126 -15.93 -1.02 -4.60
C PHE A 126 -15.44 -0.06 -5.69
N LEU A 127 -14.17 -0.12 -6.05
CA LEU A 127 -13.56 0.74 -7.07
C LEU A 127 -14.16 0.50 -8.46
N LYS A 128 -14.34 -0.75 -8.86
CA LYS A 128 -14.98 -1.12 -10.14
C LYS A 128 -16.40 -0.58 -10.24
N ARG A 129 -17.21 -0.66 -9.16
CA ARG A 129 -18.54 -0.04 -9.10
C ARG A 129 -18.51 1.49 -9.18
N HIS A 130 -17.37 2.12 -8.95
CA HIS A 130 -17.17 3.57 -9.06
C HIS A 130 -16.40 3.98 -10.31
N GLY A 131 -16.37 3.12 -11.35
CA GLY A 131 -15.87 3.44 -12.68
C GLY A 131 -14.41 3.09 -12.94
N PHE A 132 -13.72 2.44 -12.02
CA PHE A 132 -12.40 1.90 -12.27
C PHE A 132 -12.48 0.66 -13.16
N GLN A 133 -11.52 0.53 -14.06
CA GLN A 133 -11.39 -0.62 -14.95
C GLN A 133 -10.03 -1.28 -14.78
N VAL A 134 -9.94 -2.58 -14.99
CA VAL A 134 -8.66 -3.30 -15.01
C VAL A 134 -7.89 -2.91 -16.26
N VAL A 135 -6.68 -2.42 -16.10
CA VAL A 135 -5.80 -2.01 -17.22
C VAL A 135 -4.55 -2.88 -17.33
N ASP A 136 -4.14 -3.54 -16.26
CA ASP A 136 -3.03 -4.51 -16.27
C ASP A 136 -3.19 -5.51 -15.11
N SER A 137 -2.41 -6.59 -15.15
CA SER A 137 -2.38 -7.62 -14.11
C SER A 137 -0.98 -8.17 -13.91
N ALA A 138 -0.72 -8.69 -12.71
CA ALA A 138 0.52 -9.37 -12.36
C ALA A 138 0.22 -10.51 -11.40
N LEU A 139 1.13 -11.48 -11.29
CA LEU A 139 0.88 -12.66 -10.49
C LEU A 139 -0.48 -13.28 -10.90
N ASP A 140 -1.07 -14.13 -10.09
CA ASP A 140 -2.35 -14.77 -10.47
C ASP A 140 -3.58 -13.93 -10.08
N ASP A 141 -3.46 -13.07 -9.07
CA ASP A 141 -4.60 -12.39 -8.42
C ASP A 141 -4.49 -10.86 -8.40
N VAL A 142 -3.37 -10.27 -8.84
CA VAL A 142 -3.14 -8.82 -8.78
C VAL A 142 -3.71 -8.11 -10.00
N GLU A 143 -4.43 -7.03 -9.75
CA GLU A 143 -5.00 -6.14 -10.77
C GLU A 143 -4.53 -4.70 -10.55
N LEU A 144 -4.13 -4.03 -11.63
CA LEU A 144 -4.01 -2.59 -11.68
C LEU A 144 -5.32 -2.01 -12.19
N LEU A 145 -6.01 -1.28 -11.33
CA LEU A 145 -7.26 -0.60 -11.65
C LEU A 145 -6.99 0.85 -12.02
N CYS A 146 -7.69 1.38 -13.02
CA CYS A 146 -7.58 2.76 -13.50
C CYS A 146 -8.94 3.42 -13.63
N TYR A 147 -9.06 4.64 -13.11
CA TYR A 147 -10.12 5.59 -13.45
C TYR A 147 -9.56 6.62 -14.40
N GLN A 148 -10.00 6.61 -15.65
CA GLN A 148 -9.55 7.56 -16.68
C GLN A 148 -10.28 8.89 -16.54
N LEU A 149 -9.52 10.00 -16.47
CA LEU A 149 -10.03 11.36 -16.44
C LEU A 149 -9.90 12.06 -17.79
N ASN A 150 -8.73 11.93 -18.41
CA ASN A 150 -8.38 12.53 -19.69
C ASN A 150 -7.78 11.47 -20.62
N PRO A 151 -7.91 11.60 -21.94
CA PRO A 151 -7.20 10.72 -22.86
C PRO A 151 -5.69 10.70 -22.59
N SER A 152 -5.09 9.51 -22.66
CA SER A 152 -3.66 9.32 -22.47
C SER A 152 -3.10 8.45 -23.58
N PRO A 153 -1.92 8.77 -24.13
CA PRO A 153 -1.26 7.94 -25.12
C PRO A 153 -0.73 6.62 -24.53
N LEU A 154 -0.56 6.56 -23.19
CA LEU A 154 -0.03 5.40 -22.50
C LEU A 154 -1.05 4.84 -21.52
N THR A 155 -1.29 3.55 -21.61
CA THR A 155 -2.07 2.80 -20.61
C THR A 155 -1.17 2.51 -19.40
N PRO A 156 -1.61 2.82 -18.17
CA PRO A 156 -0.88 2.46 -16.98
C PRO A 156 -0.61 0.95 -16.89
N ARG A 157 0.61 0.59 -16.46
CA ARG A 157 0.97 -0.82 -16.33
C ARG A 157 1.87 -1.07 -15.11
N ILE A 158 1.91 -2.33 -14.68
CA ILE A 158 2.87 -2.84 -13.70
C ILE A 158 4.17 -3.09 -14.45
N LYS A 159 5.32 -2.68 -13.89
CA LYS A 159 6.62 -2.91 -14.50
C LYS A 159 6.93 -4.41 -14.62
N ASP A 160 7.67 -4.78 -15.65
CA ASP A 160 7.96 -6.19 -15.95
C ASP A 160 8.75 -6.88 -14.84
N CYS A 161 9.63 -6.15 -14.12
CA CYS A 161 10.35 -6.66 -12.95
C CYS A 161 9.43 -7.19 -11.84
N ALA A 162 8.23 -6.61 -11.71
CA ALA A 162 7.28 -6.95 -10.66
C ALA A 162 6.21 -8.00 -11.06
N LYS A 163 6.13 -8.36 -12.35
CA LYS A 163 5.03 -9.22 -12.84
C LYS A 163 5.13 -10.67 -12.40
N LYS A 164 6.35 -11.18 -12.20
CA LYS A 164 6.58 -12.60 -11.91
C LYS A 164 6.66 -12.93 -10.42
N GLY A 165 6.93 -11.96 -9.57
CA GLY A 165 7.09 -12.19 -8.13
C GLY A 165 8.21 -13.17 -7.81
N MET A 166 9.38 -12.99 -8.43
CA MET A 166 10.53 -13.88 -8.28
C MET A 166 11.75 -13.15 -7.77
N ILE A 167 12.47 -13.76 -6.82
CA ILE A 167 13.77 -13.33 -6.31
C ILE A 167 14.75 -14.51 -6.39
N GLN A 168 16.04 -14.27 -6.14
CA GLN A 168 17.05 -15.34 -6.20
C GLN A 168 17.26 -16.02 -4.84
N GLU A 169 16.95 -15.31 -3.75
CA GLU A 169 17.16 -15.73 -2.39
C GLU A 169 16.30 -16.94 -2.04
N GLN A 170 16.87 -17.84 -1.23
CA GLN A 170 16.19 -19.03 -0.71
C GLN A 170 15.73 -18.79 0.74
N GLY A 171 14.84 -19.65 1.24
CA GLY A 171 14.27 -19.48 2.57
C GLY A 171 13.12 -18.48 2.58
N MET A 172 12.80 -17.95 3.76
CA MET A 172 11.76 -16.93 3.92
C MET A 172 12.39 -15.54 3.86
N VAL A 173 11.95 -14.74 2.91
CA VAL A 173 12.41 -13.37 2.68
C VAL A 173 11.22 -12.43 2.75
N ILE A 174 11.36 -11.31 3.47
CA ILE A 174 10.35 -10.25 3.54
C ILE A 174 10.93 -8.95 3.00
N LEU A 175 10.28 -8.36 2.02
CA LEU A 175 10.54 -6.99 1.58
C LEU A 175 9.46 -6.08 2.16
N TYR A 176 9.83 -4.92 2.70
CA TYR A 176 8.86 -3.98 3.26
C TYR A 176 9.30 -2.52 3.20
N THR A 177 8.31 -1.63 3.35
CA THR A 177 8.51 -0.20 3.56
C THR A 177 7.77 0.25 4.82
N SER A 178 8.15 1.41 5.36
CA SER A 178 7.45 2.04 6.51
C SER A 178 6.17 2.80 6.12
N GLN A 179 5.60 2.52 4.94
CA GLN A 179 4.33 3.14 4.49
C GLN A 179 3.12 2.77 5.35
N CYS A 180 3.14 1.60 5.96
CA CYS A 180 2.06 1.13 6.83
C CYS A 180 2.50 1.13 8.29
N VAL A 181 1.67 1.65 9.19
CA VAL A 181 1.97 1.68 10.64
C VAL A 181 2.21 0.29 11.25
N PHE A 182 1.82 -0.78 10.56
CA PHE A 182 1.95 -2.14 11.07
C PHE A 182 3.26 -2.80 10.65
N THR A 183 3.90 -2.40 9.55
CA THR A 183 5.01 -3.15 8.95
C THR A 183 6.19 -3.27 9.91
N ASP A 184 6.78 -2.16 10.34
CA ASP A 184 7.97 -2.17 11.20
C ASP A 184 7.72 -2.97 12.51
N VAL A 185 6.57 -2.75 13.16
CA VAL A 185 6.22 -3.43 14.42
C VAL A 185 6.13 -4.95 14.24
N TYR A 186 5.48 -5.39 13.16
CA TYR A 186 5.34 -6.83 12.92
C TYR A 186 6.64 -7.47 12.43
N ILE A 187 7.50 -6.74 11.72
CA ILE A 187 8.85 -7.19 11.36
C ILE A 187 9.68 -7.46 12.62
N ASP A 188 9.72 -6.51 13.56
CA ASP A 188 10.47 -6.68 14.83
C ASP A 188 9.98 -7.89 15.62
N LEU A 189 8.66 -8.09 15.68
CA LEU A 189 8.07 -9.26 16.35
C LEU A 189 8.46 -10.57 15.65
N LEU A 190 8.41 -10.62 14.31
CA LEU A 190 8.77 -11.81 13.54
C LEU A 190 10.25 -12.14 13.65
N GLN A 191 11.15 -11.17 13.52
CA GLN A 191 12.59 -11.38 13.67
C GLN A 191 12.92 -11.93 15.07
N SER A 192 12.30 -11.37 16.12
CA SER A 192 12.45 -11.84 17.48
C SER A 192 11.95 -13.28 17.65
N ALA A 193 10.80 -13.62 17.05
CA ALA A 193 10.21 -14.96 17.14
C ALA A 193 11.06 -16.01 16.41
N PHE A 194 11.50 -15.70 15.18
CA PHE A 194 12.32 -16.59 14.36
C PHE A 194 13.69 -16.84 15.01
N LYS A 195 14.30 -15.80 15.58
CA LYS A 195 15.56 -15.93 16.34
C LYS A 195 15.40 -16.88 17.53
N ARG A 196 14.31 -16.77 18.32
CA ARG A 196 14.04 -17.67 19.44
C ARG A 196 13.90 -19.13 19.01
N GLN A 197 13.39 -19.37 17.80
CA GLN A 197 13.16 -20.72 17.25
C GLN A 197 14.30 -21.23 16.38
N LYS A 198 15.37 -20.45 16.23
CA LYS A 198 16.51 -20.75 15.36
C LYS A 198 16.12 -20.97 13.89
N LEU A 199 15.04 -20.34 13.44
CA LEU A 199 14.62 -20.28 12.05
C LEU A 199 15.26 -19.09 11.35
N LEU A 200 15.55 -19.25 10.05
CA LEU A 200 16.09 -18.16 9.23
C LEU A 200 14.97 -17.30 8.68
N LEU A 201 15.11 -15.99 8.84
CA LEU A 201 14.25 -14.99 8.25
C LEU A 201 15.14 -13.87 7.71
N ASP A 202 15.11 -13.67 6.42
CA ASP A 202 15.75 -12.53 5.78
C ASP A 202 14.77 -11.39 5.60
N VAL A 203 15.20 -10.16 5.92
CA VAL A 203 14.32 -8.99 5.93
C VAL A 203 15.03 -7.82 5.25
N HIS A 204 14.44 -7.33 4.15
CA HIS A 204 14.93 -6.20 3.39
C HIS A 204 14.01 -5.00 3.56
N HIS A 205 14.49 -3.97 4.23
CA HIS A 205 13.81 -2.69 4.32
C HIS A 205 14.10 -1.86 3.07
N ILE A 206 13.13 -1.69 2.19
CA ILE A 206 13.21 -0.82 1.01
C ILE A 206 13.29 0.63 1.50
N GLN A 207 14.40 1.30 1.19
CA GLN A 207 14.72 2.62 1.74
C GLN A 207 14.71 3.75 0.71
N SER A 208 14.52 3.44 -0.57
CA SER A 208 14.46 4.43 -1.64
C SER A 208 13.30 4.20 -2.60
N LYS A 209 12.89 5.29 -3.26
CA LYS A 209 11.91 5.25 -4.36
C LYS A 209 12.42 4.37 -5.51
N GLU A 210 13.68 4.51 -5.86
CA GLU A 210 14.27 3.74 -6.96
C GLU A 210 14.24 2.24 -6.68
N GLU A 211 14.62 1.83 -5.49
CA GLU A 211 14.54 0.43 -5.04
C GLU A 211 13.09 -0.09 -5.12
N ALA A 212 12.14 0.66 -4.55
CA ALA A 212 10.73 0.31 -4.57
C ALA A 212 10.16 0.21 -6.00
N GLN A 213 10.56 1.12 -6.89
CA GLN A 213 10.12 1.12 -8.28
C GLN A 213 10.76 0.01 -9.14
N ASN A 214 11.76 -0.69 -8.63
CA ASN A 214 12.38 -1.87 -9.23
C ASN A 214 12.14 -3.15 -8.41
N ALA A 215 11.19 -3.10 -7.47
CA ALA A 215 10.84 -4.25 -6.64
C ALA A 215 10.34 -5.43 -7.48
N PRO A 216 10.58 -6.68 -7.02
CA PRO A 216 10.26 -7.91 -7.76
C PRO A 216 8.77 -8.28 -7.73
N CYS A 217 7.95 -7.53 -7.00
CA CYS A 217 6.50 -7.71 -6.97
C CYS A 217 5.78 -6.36 -6.79
N PRO A 218 4.47 -6.26 -7.11
CA PRO A 218 3.73 -5.00 -7.03
C PRO A 218 3.56 -4.44 -5.61
N PHE A 219 3.71 -5.27 -4.58
CA PHE A 219 3.44 -4.90 -3.19
C PHE A 219 4.73 -4.56 -2.43
N THR A 220 5.13 -3.30 -2.45
CA THR A 220 6.34 -2.81 -1.76
C THR A 220 6.11 -2.50 -0.28
N THR A 221 4.86 -2.28 0.13
CA THR A 221 4.54 -2.04 1.54
C THR A 221 4.90 -3.25 2.41
N TYR A 222 4.59 -4.45 1.93
CA TYR A 222 4.95 -5.72 2.55
C TYR A 222 4.78 -6.86 1.56
N SER A 223 5.79 -7.70 1.43
CA SER A 223 5.74 -8.88 0.58
C SER A 223 6.61 -10.00 1.15
N VAL A 224 6.08 -11.20 1.11
CA VAL A 224 6.73 -12.42 1.59
C VAL A 224 7.07 -13.30 0.40
N PHE A 225 8.31 -13.75 0.36
CA PHE A 225 8.81 -14.73 -0.60
C PHE A 225 9.29 -15.98 0.16
N ILE A 226 9.08 -17.13 -0.44
CA ILE A 226 9.63 -18.40 0.05
C ILE A 226 10.28 -19.13 -1.12
N ASN A 227 11.55 -19.48 -0.94
CA ASN A 227 12.36 -20.16 -1.95
C ASN A 227 12.25 -19.46 -3.32
N GLY A 228 12.42 -18.14 -3.32
CA GLY A 228 12.43 -17.31 -4.51
C GLY A 228 11.07 -16.91 -5.06
N LYS A 229 9.93 -17.40 -4.53
CA LYS A 229 8.59 -17.11 -5.06
C LYS A 229 7.77 -16.24 -4.13
N PHE A 230 7.06 -15.27 -4.67
CA PHE A 230 6.08 -14.47 -3.93
C PHE A 230 4.96 -15.35 -3.38
N ILE A 231 4.64 -15.17 -2.10
CA ILE A 231 3.60 -15.93 -1.39
C ILE A 231 2.43 -15.03 -1.02
N THR A 232 2.70 -13.88 -0.38
CA THR A 232 1.62 -12.99 0.10
C THR A 232 2.13 -11.57 0.36
N HIS A 233 1.21 -10.62 0.30
CA HIS A 233 1.40 -9.23 0.75
C HIS A 233 0.79 -8.98 2.14
N GLU A 234 0.15 -9.99 2.72
CA GLU A 234 -0.50 -9.86 4.02
C GLU A 234 0.56 -9.80 5.12
N ILE A 235 0.46 -8.80 6.00
CA ILE A 235 1.38 -8.67 7.14
C ILE A 235 1.21 -9.88 8.06
N LEU A 236 2.24 -10.70 8.15
CA LEU A 236 2.21 -11.96 8.89
C LEU A 236 2.21 -11.73 10.41
N ARG A 237 1.39 -12.50 11.10
CA ARG A 237 1.53 -12.72 12.55
C ARG A 237 2.43 -13.91 12.78
N GLU A 238 3.10 -13.96 13.94
CA GLU A 238 4.05 -15.01 14.32
C GLU A 238 3.55 -16.43 14.01
N LYS A 239 2.34 -16.78 14.47
CA LYS A 239 1.75 -18.09 14.24
C LYS A 239 1.61 -18.45 12.75
N VAL A 240 1.20 -17.49 11.93
CA VAL A 240 1.02 -17.72 10.48
C VAL A 240 2.38 -17.85 9.80
N ALA A 241 3.35 -17.03 10.18
CA ALA A 241 4.71 -17.11 9.65
C ALA A 241 5.37 -18.48 9.99
N GLN A 242 5.19 -18.99 11.21
CA GLN A 242 5.66 -20.31 11.61
C GLN A 242 4.97 -21.43 10.81
N GLN A 243 3.66 -21.35 10.62
CA GLN A 243 2.94 -22.34 9.83
C GLN A 243 3.46 -22.36 8.38
N LEU A 244 3.73 -21.20 7.80
CA LEU A 244 4.34 -21.11 6.47
C LEU A 244 5.75 -21.71 6.47
N ALA A 245 6.63 -21.34 7.42
CA ALA A 245 7.97 -21.91 7.51
C ALA A 245 7.94 -23.44 7.57
N ASN A 246 7.09 -23.99 8.43
CA ASN A 246 6.93 -25.44 8.57
C ASN A 246 6.41 -26.12 7.30
N SER A 247 5.45 -25.51 6.60
CA SER A 247 4.89 -26.08 5.36
C SER A 247 5.86 -26.07 4.18
N TYR A 248 6.89 -25.25 4.24
CA TYR A 248 7.97 -25.20 3.25
C TYR A 248 9.27 -25.83 3.74
N HIS A 249 9.26 -26.47 4.91
CA HIS A 249 10.43 -27.16 5.51
C HIS A 249 11.66 -26.24 5.70
N LEU A 250 11.42 -24.99 6.18
CA LEU A 250 12.43 -23.98 6.44
C LEU A 250 13.01 -24.10 7.87
#